data_990ad9b88efd53dba7ed168afe2ceeb5
#
_entry.id   990ad9b88efd53dba7ed168afe2ceeb5
#
_cell.length_a   1.000
_cell.length_b   1.000
_cell.length_c   1.000
_cell.angle_alpha   90.00
_cell.angle_beta   90.00
_cell.angle_gamma   90.00
#
_symmetry.space_group_name_H-M   'P 1'
#
loop_
_entity.id
_entity.type
_entity.pdbx_description
1 polymer ?
#
loop_
_entity_poly.entity_id
_entity_poly.type
_entity_poly.pdbx_seq_one_letter_code
_entity_poly.pdbx_strand_id
1 'polypeptide(L)'
;MRRIWKITMKIDNLTEEPLVFGSGKKSVDPKLGMTLYGPSSLEDGAERQIIAGIIGTHGSISQFALMLEKLKHRMNVSGNPEPWKRDFPGIGIKSRLHFDILVGKDMMEFIQPEEEKKVLSELSRKQKILKMRELYDEKFENLLSTVHPAPDIIFLPLSKIFIEQTKDPRFGTDKIRYELRTLQDNKNVPKFLCLIFIIL
;
A
#
# COMPACT_ATOMS: atom_id res chain seq x y z
N MET A 1 16.21 56.88 3.00
CA MET A 1 14.79 56.45 2.98
C MET A 1 14.68 55.04 2.47
N ARG A 2 14.39 54.02 3.31
CA ARG A 2 14.17 52.64 2.89
C ARG A 2 12.71 52.51 2.44
N ARG A 3 12.45 52.14 1.17
CA ARG A 3 11.12 51.79 0.69
C ARG A 3 10.71 50.44 1.29
N ILE A 4 9.72 50.44 2.16
CA ILE A 4 9.05 49.25 2.67
C ILE A 4 8.02 48.84 1.62
N TRP A 5 8.26 47.70 0.93
CA TRP A 5 7.29 47.10 0.03
C TRP A 5 6.19 46.44 0.88
N LYS A 6 4.99 46.97 0.83
CA LYS A 6 3.81 46.32 1.39
C LYS A 6 3.41 45.20 0.43
N ILE A 7 3.71 43.95 0.79
CA ILE A 7 3.18 42.79 0.06
C ILE A 7 1.79 42.54 0.61
N THR A 8 0.76 42.81 -0.19
CA THR A 8 -0.61 42.41 0.15
C THR A 8 -0.87 41.04 -0.45
N MET A 9 -0.91 40.01 0.41
CA MET A 9 -1.35 38.69 -0.03
C MET A 9 -2.87 38.66 -0.08
N LYS A 10 -3.43 38.33 -1.22
CA LYS A 10 -4.84 38.00 -1.37
C LYS A 10 -4.99 36.50 -1.18
N ILE A 11 -5.69 36.11 -0.10
CA ILE A 11 -6.01 34.69 0.15
C ILE A 11 -7.41 34.47 -0.42
N ASP A 12 -7.50 33.72 -1.50
CA ASP A 12 -8.78 33.26 -2.04
C ASP A 12 -9.08 31.87 -1.43
N ASN A 13 -10.20 31.74 -0.76
CA ASN A 13 -10.70 30.44 -0.32
C ASN A 13 -11.25 29.68 -1.53
N LEU A 14 -10.52 28.67 -1.97
CA LEU A 14 -11.03 27.73 -2.95
C LEU A 14 -12.00 26.77 -2.27
N THR A 15 -13.23 26.72 -2.75
CA THR A 15 -14.20 25.72 -2.30
C THR A 15 -13.82 24.38 -2.92
N GLU A 16 -13.61 23.35 -2.10
CA GLU A 16 -13.33 22.00 -2.60
C GLU A 16 -14.55 21.46 -3.34
N GLU A 17 -14.33 20.93 -4.55
CA GLU A 17 -15.39 20.29 -5.31
C GLU A 17 -15.76 18.93 -4.68
N PRO A 18 -17.07 18.64 -4.52
CA PRO A 18 -17.49 17.38 -3.97
C PRO A 18 -17.23 16.21 -4.93
N LEU A 19 -16.63 15.14 -4.43
CA LEU A 19 -16.45 13.88 -5.13
C LEU A 19 -17.76 13.10 -5.21
N VAL A 20 -17.94 12.34 -6.30
CA VAL A 20 -19.12 11.48 -6.51
C VAL A 20 -18.80 10.05 -6.03
N PHE A 21 -19.72 9.47 -5.28
CA PHE A 21 -19.65 8.12 -4.72
C PHE A 21 -20.86 7.28 -5.15
N GLY A 22 -20.99 6.08 -4.59
CA GLY A 22 -22.08 5.14 -4.92
C GLY A 22 -23.45 5.79 -4.88
N SER A 23 -24.32 5.39 -5.82
CA SER A 23 -25.66 5.96 -6.04
C SER A 23 -25.67 7.47 -6.28
N GLY A 24 -24.63 8.01 -6.93
CA GLY A 24 -24.51 9.42 -7.26
C GLY A 24 -24.39 10.36 -6.05
N LYS A 25 -24.13 9.84 -4.85
CA LYS A 25 -23.97 10.62 -3.62
C LYS A 25 -22.67 11.43 -3.67
N LYS A 26 -22.70 12.61 -3.06
CA LYS A 26 -21.57 13.56 -3.07
C LYS A 26 -21.00 13.75 -1.66
N SER A 27 -19.69 13.84 -1.55
CA SER A 27 -18.97 14.21 -0.33
C SER A 27 -17.69 14.94 -0.66
N VAL A 28 -17.33 15.94 0.12
CA VAL A 28 -16.02 16.63 0.05
C VAL A 28 -14.94 15.75 0.71
N ASP A 29 -15.30 15.03 1.78
CA ASP A 29 -14.40 14.10 2.47
C ASP A 29 -14.41 12.73 1.76
N PRO A 30 -13.31 12.31 1.09
CA PRO A 30 -13.25 11.04 0.37
C PRO A 30 -13.38 9.82 1.28
N LYS A 31 -12.84 9.87 2.51
CA LYS A 31 -12.97 8.78 3.47
C LYS A 31 -14.41 8.61 3.95
N LEU A 32 -15.06 9.73 4.25
CA LEU A 32 -16.47 9.70 4.64
C LEU A 32 -17.35 9.22 3.50
N GLY A 33 -17.13 9.72 2.29
CA GLY A 33 -17.86 9.31 1.10
C GLY A 33 -17.74 7.81 0.83
N MET A 34 -16.51 7.27 0.86
CA MET A 34 -16.27 5.84 0.72
C MET A 34 -16.91 5.00 1.83
N THR A 35 -16.85 5.48 3.08
CA THR A 35 -17.43 4.74 4.22
C THR A 35 -18.96 4.70 4.17
N LEU A 36 -19.61 5.80 3.75
CA LEU A 36 -21.08 5.91 3.75
C LEU A 36 -21.71 5.37 2.46
N TYR A 37 -21.08 5.60 1.32
CA TYR A 37 -21.70 5.38 0.01
C TYR A 37 -20.96 4.35 -0.85
N GLY A 38 -19.70 4.02 -0.52
CA GLY A 38 -18.85 3.18 -1.34
C GLY A 38 -18.35 3.86 -2.63
N PRO A 39 -17.62 3.14 -3.49
CA PRO A 39 -17.11 3.69 -4.74
C PRO A 39 -18.24 3.99 -5.74
N SER A 40 -18.04 4.97 -6.62
CA SER A 40 -19.05 5.38 -7.63
C SER A 40 -19.40 4.28 -8.62
N SER A 41 -18.49 3.32 -8.85
CA SER A 41 -18.68 2.20 -9.77
C SER A 41 -19.55 1.06 -9.22
N LEU A 42 -20.14 1.21 -8.04
CA LEU A 42 -21.02 0.20 -7.43
C LEU A 42 -22.41 0.10 -8.03
N GLU A 43 -22.81 1.01 -8.91
CA GLU A 43 -24.14 1.00 -9.53
C GLU A 43 -24.41 -0.29 -10.34
N ASP A 44 -23.35 -0.98 -10.78
CA ASP A 44 -23.46 -2.22 -11.55
C ASP A 44 -23.54 -3.48 -10.68
N GLY A 45 -23.50 -3.37 -9.35
CA GLY A 45 -23.60 -4.50 -8.43
C GLY A 45 -22.46 -5.54 -8.56
N ALA A 46 -21.42 -5.22 -9.31
CA ALA A 46 -20.33 -6.15 -9.58
C ALA A 46 -19.39 -6.24 -8.38
N GLU A 47 -19.36 -7.40 -7.76
CA GLU A 47 -18.33 -7.78 -6.80
C GLU A 47 -16.98 -7.78 -7.51
N ARG A 48 -15.99 -7.07 -6.95
CA ARG A 48 -14.65 -7.06 -7.49
C ARG A 48 -13.77 -7.97 -6.66
N GLN A 49 -13.23 -8.99 -7.31
CA GLN A 49 -12.17 -9.81 -6.76
C GLN A 49 -10.84 -9.30 -7.30
N ILE A 50 -9.93 -8.95 -6.38
CA ILE A 50 -8.57 -8.54 -6.70
C ILE A 50 -7.68 -9.74 -6.44
N ILE A 51 -7.05 -10.24 -7.48
CA ILE A 51 -6.10 -11.34 -7.37
C ILE A 51 -4.75 -10.77 -6.94
N ALA A 52 -4.27 -11.21 -5.78
CA ALA A 52 -3.03 -10.69 -5.20
C ALA A 52 -1.93 -11.72 -5.15
N GLY A 53 -0.73 -11.32 -5.57
CA GLY A 53 0.53 -12.03 -5.29
C GLY A 53 1.18 -11.48 -4.01
N ILE A 54 2.00 -12.30 -3.36
CA ILE A 54 2.75 -11.89 -2.17
C ILE A 54 4.19 -12.39 -2.30
N ILE A 55 5.16 -11.51 -2.06
CA ILE A 55 6.58 -11.87 -2.01
C ILE A 55 7.15 -11.41 -0.67
N GLY A 56 7.71 -12.32 0.12
CA GLY A 56 8.28 -11.98 1.41
C GLY A 56 8.82 -13.17 2.19
N THR A 57 9.30 -12.94 3.40
CA THR A 57 9.68 -14.01 4.32
C THR A 57 8.43 -14.69 4.88
N HIS A 58 8.55 -15.95 5.34
CA HIS A 58 7.45 -16.66 6.01
C HIS A 58 6.82 -15.82 7.14
N GLY A 59 7.64 -15.14 7.95
CA GLY A 59 7.17 -14.30 9.05
C GLY A 59 6.40 -13.07 8.56
N SER A 60 6.91 -12.35 7.57
CA SER A 60 6.24 -11.16 7.03
C SER A 60 4.96 -11.50 6.28
N ILE A 61 4.92 -12.61 5.53
CA ILE A 61 3.70 -13.10 4.86
C ILE A 61 2.63 -13.49 5.90
N SER A 62 3.00 -14.19 6.96
CA SER A 62 2.07 -14.58 8.03
C SER A 62 1.47 -13.34 8.73
N GLN A 63 2.28 -12.33 9.03
CA GLN A 63 1.80 -11.06 9.61
C GLN A 63 0.88 -10.30 8.64
N PHE A 64 1.23 -10.31 7.37
CA PHE A 64 0.40 -9.70 6.32
C PHE A 64 -0.96 -10.41 6.20
N ALA A 65 -1.00 -11.74 6.25
CA ALA A 65 -2.24 -12.50 6.24
C ALA A 65 -3.15 -12.13 7.44
N LEU A 66 -2.57 -12.00 8.64
CA LEU A 66 -3.32 -11.53 9.82
C LEU A 66 -3.84 -10.10 9.65
N MET A 67 -3.09 -9.22 8.98
CA MET A 67 -3.54 -7.87 8.66
C MET A 67 -4.71 -7.90 7.66
N LEU A 68 -4.61 -8.70 6.60
CA LEU A 68 -5.71 -8.87 5.63
C LEU A 68 -7.00 -9.36 6.30
N GLU A 69 -6.90 -10.33 7.21
CA GLU A 69 -8.06 -10.79 7.98
C GLU A 69 -8.68 -9.67 8.82
N LYS A 70 -7.87 -8.83 9.47
CA LYS A 70 -8.39 -7.66 10.19
C LYS A 70 -9.06 -6.65 9.26
N LEU A 71 -8.52 -6.44 8.05
CA LEU A 71 -9.10 -5.52 7.07
C LEU A 71 -10.47 -5.98 6.56
N LYS A 72 -10.81 -7.26 6.64
CA LYS A 72 -12.15 -7.75 6.29
C LYS A 72 -13.24 -7.25 7.26
N HIS A 73 -12.86 -6.84 8.44
CA HIS A 73 -13.79 -6.39 9.46
C HIS A 73 -13.81 -4.86 9.56
N ARG A 74 -15.00 -4.34 9.95
CA ARG A 74 -15.14 -2.93 10.28
C ARG A 74 -14.23 -2.59 11.47
N MET A 75 -13.47 -1.52 11.35
CA MET A 75 -12.67 -0.95 12.43
C MET A 75 -13.25 0.40 12.83
N ASN A 76 -13.76 0.50 14.05
CA ASN A 76 -14.30 1.72 14.60
C ASN A 76 -13.18 2.52 15.27
N VAL A 77 -13.19 3.83 15.07
CA VAL A 77 -12.30 4.75 15.80
C VAL A 77 -12.88 4.99 17.19
N SER A 78 -12.13 4.62 18.24
CA SER A 78 -12.54 4.86 19.63
C SER A 78 -12.21 6.28 20.07
N GLY A 79 -13.04 6.85 20.95
CA GLY A 79 -12.85 8.17 21.54
C GLY A 79 -13.47 9.30 20.72
N ASN A 80 -12.95 10.53 20.90
CA ASN A 80 -13.40 11.69 20.14
C ASN A 80 -12.55 11.77 18.85
N PRO A 81 -13.05 11.28 17.71
CA PRO A 81 -12.23 11.13 16.53
C PRO A 81 -11.90 12.49 15.93
N GLU A 82 -10.61 12.71 15.69
CA GLU A 82 -10.16 13.84 14.89
C GLU A 82 -10.78 13.75 13.48
N PRO A 83 -11.04 14.87 12.79
CA PRO A 83 -11.76 14.88 11.51
C PRO A 83 -11.20 13.94 10.44
N TRP A 84 -9.89 13.66 10.49
CA TRP A 84 -9.21 12.75 9.55
C TRP A 84 -9.20 11.28 9.99
N LYS A 85 -9.58 10.98 11.23
CA LYS A 85 -9.76 9.62 11.73
C LYS A 85 -11.20 9.21 11.52
N ARG A 86 -11.45 8.33 10.57
CA ARG A 86 -12.79 7.79 10.26
C ARG A 86 -12.79 6.30 10.47
N ASP A 87 -13.96 5.77 10.77
CA ASP A 87 -14.17 4.34 10.74
C ASP A 87 -13.77 3.76 9.40
N PHE A 88 -13.20 2.57 9.44
CA PHE A 88 -12.93 1.80 8.23
C PHE A 88 -14.05 0.77 8.06
N PRO A 89 -14.75 0.73 6.91
CA PRO A 89 -15.92 -0.14 6.72
C PRO A 89 -15.57 -1.62 6.59
N GLY A 90 -14.29 -1.95 6.46
CA GLY A 90 -13.82 -3.27 6.07
C GLY A 90 -13.79 -3.45 4.56
N ILE A 91 -13.00 -4.42 4.09
CA ILE A 91 -13.05 -4.95 2.73
C ILE A 91 -13.90 -6.21 2.72
N GLY A 92 -14.34 -6.64 1.54
CA GLY A 92 -15.17 -7.83 1.36
C GLY A 92 -16.49 -7.51 0.70
N ILE A 93 -17.10 -8.54 0.15
CA ILE A 93 -18.34 -8.44 -0.63
C ILE A 93 -19.49 -7.84 0.17
N LYS A 94 -19.52 -8.10 1.48
CA LYS A 94 -20.56 -7.59 2.40
C LYS A 94 -20.29 -6.16 2.89
N SER A 95 -19.11 -5.61 2.63
CA SER A 95 -18.78 -4.24 3.01
C SER A 95 -19.29 -3.23 1.98
N ARG A 96 -19.31 -1.94 2.35
CA ARG A 96 -19.61 -0.86 1.40
C ARG A 96 -18.59 -0.72 0.28
N LEU A 97 -17.39 -1.31 0.43
CA LEU A 97 -16.35 -1.27 -0.59
C LEU A 97 -16.54 -2.33 -1.69
N HIS A 98 -17.31 -3.40 -1.40
CA HIS A 98 -17.68 -4.47 -2.33
C HIS A 98 -16.52 -5.09 -3.14
N PHE A 99 -15.33 -5.18 -2.54
CA PHE A 99 -14.23 -5.92 -3.14
C PHE A 99 -13.61 -6.87 -2.13
N ASP A 100 -13.03 -7.96 -2.61
CA ASP A 100 -12.25 -8.91 -1.81
C ASP A 100 -10.85 -9.06 -2.42
N ILE A 101 -9.88 -9.37 -1.56
CA ILE A 101 -8.51 -9.65 -1.96
C ILE A 101 -8.28 -11.15 -1.82
N LEU A 102 -8.07 -11.81 -2.95
CA LEU A 102 -7.81 -13.24 -3.01
C LEU A 102 -6.32 -13.48 -3.23
N VAL A 103 -5.74 -14.30 -2.36
CA VAL A 103 -4.36 -14.77 -2.49
C VAL A 103 -4.37 -16.26 -2.76
N GLY A 104 -4.00 -16.67 -3.96
CA GLY A 104 -3.82 -18.07 -4.31
C GLY A 104 -2.57 -18.67 -3.62
N LYS A 105 -2.58 -19.98 -3.36
CA LYS A 105 -1.40 -20.67 -2.82
C LYS A 105 -0.19 -20.56 -3.75
N ASP A 106 -0.44 -20.60 -5.05
CA ASP A 106 0.59 -20.51 -6.08
C ASP A 106 1.04 -19.05 -6.33
N MET A 107 0.38 -18.08 -5.69
CA MET A 107 0.69 -16.65 -5.80
C MET A 107 1.58 -16.14 -4.67
N MET A 108 2.29 -17.02 -4.00
CA MET A 108 3.22 -16.66 -2.93
C MET A 108 4.64 -17.08 -3.30
N GLU A 109 5.56 -16.14 -3.26
CA GLU A 109 6.99 -16.39 -3.44
C GLU A 109 7.74 -16.08 -2.15
N PHE A 110 8.52 -17.04 -1.67
CA PHE A 110 9.16 -16.94 -0.36
C PHE A 110 10.62 -16.50 -0.47
N ILE A 111 11.00 -15.53 0.34
CA ILE A 111 12.38 -15.20 0.65
C ILE A 111 12.85 -16.16 1.73
N GLN A 112 13.85 -16.99 1.41
CA GLN A 112 14.39 -17.97 2.35
C GLN A 112 15.24 -17.30 3.44
N PRO A 113 15.33 -17.87 4.64
CA PRO A 113 16.11 -17.30 5.74
C PRO A 113 17.59 -17.02 5.38
N GLU A 114 18.19 -17.87 4.56
CA GLU A 114 19.56 -17.73 4.10
C GLU A 114 19.72 -16.53 3.15
N GLU A 115 18.76 -16.32 2.27
CA GLU A 115 18.73 -15.18 1.35
C GLU A 115 18.61 -13.86 2.13
N GLU A 116 17.67 -13.79 3.08
CA GLU A 116 17.52 -12.61 3.95
C GLU A 116 18.79 -12.36 4.77
N LYS A 117 19.38 -13.41 5.38
CA LYS A 117 20.61 -13.31 6.15
C LYS A 117 21.77 -12.78 5.32
N LYS A 118 21.88 -13.19 4.06
CA LYS A 118 22.88 -12.66 3.12
C LYS A 118 22.71 -11.17 2.88
N VAL A 119 21.49 -10.70 2.65
CA VAL A 119 21.19 -9.28 2.53
C VAL A 119 21.54 -8.51 3.80
N LEU A 120 21.18 -9.04 4.97
CA LEU A 120 21.42 -8.40 6.25
C LEU A 120 22.90 -8.37 6.66
N SER A 121 23.75 -9.24 6.09
CA SER A 121 25.19 -9.23 6.34
C SER A 121 25.95 -8.12 5.63
N GLU A 122 25.33 -7.40 4.71
CA GLU A 122 25.95 -6.24 4.04
C GLU A 122 26.35 -5.15 5.04
N LEU A 123 27.48 -4.50 4.80
CA LEU A 123 28.08 -3.55 5.75
C LEU A 123 27.29 -2.25 5.88
N SER A 124 26.74 -1.76 4.78
CA SER A 124 26.05 -0.49 4.78
C SER A 124 24.53 -0.63 4.58
N ARG A 125 23.77 0.31 5.18
CA ARG A 125 22.34 0.44 4.99
C ARG A 125 21.95 0.46 3.49
N LYS A 126 22.69 1.26 2.69
CA LYS A 126 22.42 1.39 1.25
C LYS A 126 22.60 0.06 0.52
N GLN A 127 23.65 -0.68 0.84
CA GLN A 127 23.89 -2.00 0.25
C GLN A 127 22.80 -3.00 0.64
N LYS A 128 22.36 -3.03 1.89
CA LYS A 128 21.23 -3.86 2.33
C LYS A 128 19.97 -3.58 1.51
N ILE A 129 19.63 -2.31 1.30
CA ILE A 129 18.44 -1.92 0.52
C ILE A 129 18.60 -2.33 -0.95
N LEU A 130 19.77 -2.12 -1.56
CA LEU A 130 20.02 -2.52 -2.94
C LEU A 130 19.94 -4.04 -3.10
N LYS A 131 20.54 -4.82 -2.18
CA LYS A 131 20.49 -6.28 -2.22
C LYS A 131 19.10 -6.84 -1.96
N MET A 132 18.34 -6.26 -1.05
CA MET A 132 16.94 -6.64 -0.85
C MET A 132 16.10 -6.33 -2.10
N ARG A 133 16.38 -5.23 -2.74
CA ARG A 133 15.78 -4.87 -4.01
C ARG A 133 16.05 -5.92 -5.09
N GLU A 134 17.31 -6.26 -5.34
CA GLU A 134 17.70 -7.29 -6.31
C GLU A 134 16.98 -8.62 -6.02
N LEU A 135 16.88 -8.99 -4.75
CA LEU A 135 16.19 -10.21 -4.32
C LEU A 135 14.68 -10.16 -4.61
N TYR A 136 14.01 -9.04 -4.31
CA TYR A 136 12.61 -8.88 -4.66
C TYR A 136 12.39 -8.89 -6.18
N ASP A 137 13.29 -8.33 -6.96
CA ASP A 137 13.24 -8.35 -8.42
C ASP A 137 13.31 -9.79 -8.96
N GLU A 138 14.23 -10.61 -8.44
CA GLU A 138 14.36 -12.02 -8.80
C GLU A 138 13.08 -12.80 -8.47
N LYS A 139 12.57 -12.65 -7.23
CA LYS A 139 11.33 -13.31 -6.80
C LYS A 139 10.12 -12.86 -7.59
N PHE A 140 10.07 -11.60 -7.97
CA PHE A 140 9.02 -11.04 -8.81
C PHE A 140 9.00 -11.68 -10.21
N GLU A 141 10.15 -11.79 -10.87
CA GLU A 141 10.26 -12.45 -12.18
C GLU A 141 9.86 -13.93 -12.08
N ASN A 142 10.28 -14.63 -11.02
CA ASN A 142 9.89 -16.01 -10.75
C ASN A 142 8.37 -16.15 -10.61
N LEU A 143 7.74 -15.30 -9.80
CA LEU A 143 6.29 -15.31 -9.61
C LEU A 143 5.55 -15.11 -10.93
N LEU A 144 5.92 -14.09 -11.72
CA LEU A 144 5.25 -13.79 -12.99
C LEU A 144 5.46 -14.86 -14.07
N SER A 145 6.60 -15.58 -14.03
CA SER A 145 6.87 -16.66 -14.98
C SER A 145 6.09 -17.93 -14.70
N THR A 146 5.67 -18.14 -13.45
CA THR A 146 5.02 -19.39 -12.99
C THR A 146 3.51 -19.29 -12.86
N VAL A 147 2.98 -18.08 -12.68
CA VAL A 147 1.56 -17.87 -12.36
C VAL A 147 0.77 -17.31 -13.55
N HIS A 148 -0.31 -18.02 -13.91
CA HIS A 148 -1.26 -17.58 -14.94
C HIS A 148 -2.70 -17.80 -14.44
N PRO A 149 -3.57 -16.79 -14.48
CA PRO A 149 -3.32 -15.40 -14.90
C PRO A 149 -2.41 -14.66 -13.93
N ALA A 150 -1.74 -13.60 -14.42
CA ALA A 150 -0.92 -12.74 -13.57
C ALA A 150 -1.78 -12.05 -12.48
N PRO A 151 -1.25 -11.81 -11.29
CA PRO A 151 -1.98 -11.10 -10.25
C PRO A 151 -2.23 -9.62 -10.64
N ASP A 152 -3.34 -9.05 -10.15
CA ASP A 152 -3.66 -7.63 -10.33
C ASP A 152 -2.77 -6.73 -9.49
N ILE A 153 -2.31 -7.25 -8.34
CA ILE A 153 -1.49 -6.53 -7.38
C ILE A 153 -0.49 -7.48 -6.73
N ILE A 154 0.71 -6.99 -6.43
CA ILE A 154 1.71 -7.75 -5.65
C ILE A 154 2.04 -6.99 -4.37
N PHE A 155 1.87 -7.65 -3.24
CA PHE A 155 2.27 -7.16 -1.92
C PHE A 155 3.67 -7.63 -1.57
N LEU A 156 4.48 -6.70 -1.07
CA LEU A 156 5.87 -6.91 -0.68
C LEU A 156 6.04 -6.59 0.82
N PRO A 157 5.57 -7.46 1.73
CA PRO A 157 5.71 -7.24 3.17
C PRO A 157 7.18 -7.38 3.58
N LEU A 158 7.73 -6.30 4.13
CA LEU A 158 9.10 -6.25 4.63
C LEU A 158 9.19 -6.94 6.00
N SER A 159 10.28 -7.69 6.23
CA SER A 159 10.52 -8.26 7.55
C SER A 159 10.87 -7.20 8.58
N LYS A 160 10.49 -7.44 9.83
CA LYS A 160 10.81 -6.56 10.95
C LYS A 160 12.31 -6.33 11.10
N ILE A 161 13.09 -7.40 10.96
CA ILE A 161 14.56 -7.35 11.11
C ILE A 161 15.17 -6.44 10.03
N PHE A 162 14.71 -6.57 8.77
CA PHE A 162 15.19 -5.73 7.69
C PHE A 162 14.84 -4.26 7.95
N ILE A 163 13.61 -3.97 8.39
CA ILE A 163 13.17 -2.61 8.73
C ILE A 163 14.02 -2.01 9.83
N GLU A 164 14.26 -2.74 10.93
CA GLU A 164 15.07 -2.26 12.07
C GLU A 164 16.50 -1.96 11.68
N GLN A 165 17.09 -2.74 10.78
CA GLN A 165 18.47 -2.53 10.31
C GLN A 165 18.62 -1.49 9.21
N THR A 166 17.52 -1.10 8.56
CA THR A 166 17.55 -0.17 7.41
C THR A 166 16.78 1.12 7.63
N LYS A 167 16.05 1.28 8.75
CA LYS A 167 15.38 2.56 9.07
C LYS A 167 16.39 3.70 9.18
N ASP A 168 16.05 4.85 8.61
CA ASP A 168 16.85 6.06 8.77
C ASP A 168 16.50 6.72 10.10
N PRO A 169 17.48 7.08 10.96
CA PRO A 169 17.21 7.71 12.24
C PRO A 169 16.42 9.03 12.15
N ARG A 170 16.51 9.72 11.01
CA ARG A 170 15.86 11.02 10.77
C ARG A 170 14.51 10.92 10.08
N PHE A 171 14.34 9.95 9.18
CA PHE A 171 13.17 9.82 8.30
C PHE A 171 12.38 8.53 8.57
N GLY A 172 12.77 7.74 9.56
CA GLY A 172 12.09 6.49 9.89
C GLY A 172 12.06 5.52 8.71
N THR A 173 10.88 4.96 8.46
CA THR A 173 10.65 3.95 7.40
C THR A 173 10.28 4.55 6.05
N ASP A 174 9.94 5.83 5.98
CA ASP A 174 9.45 6.46 4.74
C ASP A 174 10.52 6.47 3.64
N LYS A 175 11.78 6.65 4.05
CA LYS A 175 12.90 6.61 3.11
C LYS A 175 13.11 5.23 2.50
N ILE A 176 12.86 4.15 3.24
CA ILE A 176 12.92 2.77 2.71
C ILE A 176 11.88 2.61 1.60
N ARG A 177 10.65 3.04 1.84
CA ARG A 177 9.58 2.98 0.83
C ARG A 177 9.93 3.74 -0.43
N TYR A 178 10.50 4.94 -0.28
CA TYR A 178 10.92 5.75 -1.42
C TYR A 178 12.03 5.07 -2.22
N GLU A 179 13.08 4.58 -1.56
CA GLU A 179 14.21 3.92 -2.21
C GLU A 179 13.81 2.61 -2.89
N LEU A 180 12.82 1.90 -2.36
CA LEU A 180 12.25 0.70 -3.00
C LEU A 180 11.27 1.03 -4.14
N ARG A 181 10.54 2.14 -4.07
CA ARG A 181 9.61 2.58 -5.13
C ARG A 181 10.30 3.00 -6.42
N THR A 182 11.51 3.58 -6.34
CA THR A 182 12.31 3.91 -7.55
C THR A 182 12.66 2.69 -8.40
N LEU A 183 12.33 1.49 -7.93
CA LEU A 183 12.36 0.24 -8.68
C LEU A 183 11.33 0.17 -9.81
N GLN A 184 10.12 0.63 -9.51
CA GLN A 184 8.99 0.56 -10.42
C GLN A 184 9.21 1.41 -11.66
N ASP A 185 9.99 2.51 -11.53
CA ASP A 185 10.25 3.46 -12.62
C ASP A 185 11.28 2.95 -13.64
N ASN A 186 12.07 1.93 -13.29
CA ASN A 186 13.21 1.47 -14.09
C ASN A 186 13.00 0.14 -14.82
N LYS A 187 11.85 -0.52 -14.65
CA LYS A 187 11.55 -1.79 -15.31
C LYS A 187 10.26 -1.71 -16.12
N ASN A 188 10.19 -2.53 -17.16
CA ASN A 188 8.97 -2.80 -17.95
C ASN A 188 7.92 -3.57 -17.11
N VAL A 189 7.61 -3.07 -15.92
CA VAL A 189 6.48 -3.57 -15.14
C VAL A 189 5.21 -3.24 -15.91
N PRO A 190 4.33 -4.20 -16.18
CA PRO A 190 3.07 -3.92 -16.84
C PRO A 190 2.36 -2.76 -16.15
N LYS A 191 1.91 -1.76 -16.90
CA LYS A 191 1.32 -0.51 -16.36
C LYS A 191 0.11 -0.73 -15.44
N PHE A 192 -0.49 -1.91 -15.49
CA PHE A 192 -1.63 -2.32 -14.67
C PHE A 192 -1.22 -3.05 -13.38
N LEU A 193 0.06 -3.41 -13.20
CA LEU A 193 0.52 -4.10 -12.00
C LEU A 193 0.94 -3.07 -10.94
N CYS A 194 0.32 -3.15 -9.78
CA CYS A 194 0.66 -2.30 -8.64
C CYS A 194 1.54 -3.06 -7.64
N LEU A 195 2.74 -2.53 -7.36
CA LEU A 195 3.62 -3.03 -6.31
C LEU A 195 3.40 -2.25 -5.02
N ILE A 196 3.04 -2.94 -3.93
CA ILE A 196 2.79 -2.31 -2.64
C ILE A 196 3.79 -2.83 -1.61
N PHE A 197 4.72 -1.98 -1.20
CA PHE A 197 5.61 -2.26 -0.08
C PHE A 197 4.89 -2.01 1.24
N ILE A 198 4.83 -3.05 2.08
CA ILE A 198 4.13 -3.00 3.37
C ILE A 198 5.13 -3.13 4.50
N ILE A 199 5.09 -2.16 5.41
CA ILE A 199 5.80 -2.17 6.67
C ILE A 199 4.79 -2.52 7.76
N LEU A 200 4.97 -3.67 8.38
CA LEU A 200 4.11 -4.25 9.40
C LEU A 200 4.65 -4.00 10.80
#